data_5079e314ef47a130d14f2a37021d522f
#
_entry.id   5079e314ef47a130d14f2a37021d522f
#
_cell.length_a   1.000
_cell.length_b   1.000
_cell.length_c   1.000
_cell.angle_alpha   90.00
_cell.angle_beta   90.00
_cell.angle_gamma   90.00
#
_symmetry.space_group_name_H-M   'P 1'
#
loop_
_entity.id
_entity.type
_entity.pdbx_description
1 polymer ?
#
loop_
_entity_poly.entity_id
_entity_poly.type
_entity_poly.pdbx_seq_one_letter_code
_entity_poly.pdbx_strand_id
1 'polypeptide(L)'
;MHLRVSRFICVHRWLSAMAIISSKQPEPDKAGNQPKKAPTQKPSEQKNQLLETEARPDEVSRNDDGIRPQSLDDYIGQKALKEVLNIAIKAAQSRKEPLDHLLLYGPPGLGKTTMALILAHEMKVDCKITTAPALERPRDIAGLLVNAKAGDILFIDEIHRLSRVTEEILYPAMEDSRLDITIGKGQSARTRSISLQPFTLVGATTKVGALTSPLRDRFGLIQRLRFYELDELTNIILRTATVLKTDVEEPGAMEIARRSRGTPRIANRLLRRVRDYVQVKASGPITEQIAGEALELFNVDPCGLDWTDRRLLSVMIENFNGGPVGLDTMAAATGEDSQTIEEVYEPYLLQIGYLQRTPRGRIATPAAWRHLGYEIPERPTLVPTSDRSDTDNDQLSLM
;
A
#
# COMPACT_ATOMS: atom_id res chain seq x y z
N MET A 1 28.76 -43.23 48.08
CA MET A 1 27.57 -43.21 48.96
C MET A 1 26.42 -42.65 48.13
N HIS A 2 25.71 -43.53 47.54
CA HIS A 2 24.27 -43.79 47.55
C HIS A 2 23.40 -42.66 47.01
N LEU A 3 22.80 -42.86 45.82
CA LEU A 3 21.49 -43.41 45.44
C LEU A 3 20.38 -42.34 45.55
N ARG A 4 19.42 -42.13 44.64
CA ARG A 4 18.57 -42.93 43.72
C ARG A 4 17.78 -41.94 42.86
N VAL A 5 17.69 -42.09 41.56
CA VAL A 5 16.66 -42.68 40.72
C VAL A 5 15.21 -42.46 41.18
N SER A 6 14.42 -41.76 40.38
CA SER A 6 13.08 -42.26 40.03
C SER A 6 12.48 -41.61 38.78
N ARG A 7 12.15 -42.50 37.85
CA ARG A 7 11.28 -42.30 36.68
C ARG A 7 9.83 -42.11 37.13
N PHE A 8 9.05 -41.34 36.40
CA PHE A 8 7.65 -41.70 36.14
C PHE A 8 7.21 -41.32 34.73
N ILE A 9 6.89 -42.38 33.99
CA ILE A 9 6.17 -42.46 32.73
C ILE A 9 4.67 -42.35 33.08
N CYS A 10 3.91 -41.57 32.32
CA CYS A 10 2.45 -41.77 32.25
C CYS A 10 1.96 -41.61 30.79
N VAL A 11 1.63 -42.80 30.24
CA VAL A 11 0.94 -43.04 28.97
C VAL A 11 -0.55 -43.16 29.27
N HIS A 12 -1.42 -42.43 28.53
CA HIS A 12 -2.81 -42.80 28.26
C HIS A 12 -3.19 -42.10 26.93
N ARG A 13 -3.31 -42.77 25.83
CA ARG A 13 -4.23 -43.76 25.27
C ARG A 13 -5.70 -43.38 25.50
N TRP A 14 -6.34 -42.84 24.45
CA TRP A 14 -7.78 -43.05 24.20
C TRP A 14 -8.00 -43.35 22.71
N LEU A 15 -8.67 -44.48 22.53
CA LEU A 15 -9.07 -45.10 21.27
C LEU A 15 -10.50 -44.67 20.88
N SER A 16 -10.71 -44.60 19.58
CA SER A 16 -11.86 -45.05 18.79
C SER A 16 -13.26 -44.48 19.07
N ALA A 17 -13.82 -43.86 18.03
CA ALA A 17 -15.23 -44.02 17.70
C ALA A 17 -15.35 -44.31 16.20
N MET A 18 -15.84 -45.50 15.88
CA MET A 18 -16.23 -46.01 14.59
C MET A 18 -17.43 -45.23 14.05
N ALA A 19 -17.40 -44.83 12.77
CA ALA A 19 -18.59 -44.47 12.03
C ALA A 19 -18.92 -45.57 11.03
N ILE A 20 -20.15 -45.98 11.07
CA ILE A 20 -20.78 -47.05 10.30
C ILE A 20 -20.90 -46.66 8.83
N ILE A 21 -20.37 -47.52 7.97
CA ILE A 21 -20.55 -47.42 6.52
C ILE A 21 -21.84 -48.18 6.16
N SER A 22 -22.80 -47.48 5.58
CA SER A 22 -23.95 -48.08 4.92
C SER A 22 -23.71 -48.12 3.43
N SER A 23 -23.56 -49.31 2.92
CA SER A 23 -23.45 -49.67 1.49
C SER A 23 -24.83 -49.62 0.85
N LYS A 24 -25.00 -48.79 -0.20
CA LYS A 24 -25.98 -49.01 -1.26
C LYS A 24 -25.32 -48.73 -2.61
N GLN A 25 -25.16 -49.78 -3.36
CA GLN A 25 -24.87 -49.73 -4.81
C GLN A 25 -26.11 -49.29 -5.57
N PRO A 26 -25.98 -48.50 -6.61
CA PRO A 26 -26.96 -48.45 -7.73
C PRO A 26 -26.42 -49.15 -8.98
N GLU A 27 -27.33 -49.80 -9.65
CA GLU A 27 -27.18 -50.54 -10.91
C GLU A 27 -26.80 -49.64 -12.10
N PRO A 28 -26.32 -50.21 -13.23
CA PRO A 28 -25.76 -49.45 -14.34
C PRO A 28 -26.86 -49.08 -15.34
N ASP A 29 -27.01 -47.82 -15.64
CA ASP A 29 -27.80 -47.35 -16.79
C ASP A 29 -26.87 -47.02 -17.97
N LYS A 30 -27.25 -47.58 -19.12
CA LYS A 30 -26.68 -47.41 -20.44
C LYS A 30 -27.12 -46.04 -21.01
N ALA A 31 -26.21 -45.24 -21.53
CA ALA A 31 -26.34 -44.60 -22.85
C ALA A 31 -25.29 -43.50 -23.09
N GLY A 32 -24.65 -43.54 -24.24
CA GLY A 32 -24.32 -42.34 -25.02
C GLY A 32 -22.99 -41.63 -24.72
N ASN A 33 -21.92 -42.24 -25.20
CA ASN A 33 -20.58 -41.61 -25.22
C ASN A 33 -20.53 -40.55 -26.36
N GLN A 34 -20.58 -39.26 -26.01
CA GLN A 34 -20.05 -38.19 -26.85
C GLN A 34 -18.90 -37.51 -26.12
N PRO A 35 -17.73 -37.31 -26.75
CA PRO A 35 -16.62 -36.66 -26.11
C PRO A 35 -16.95 -35.18 -25.94
N LYS A 36 -17.19 -34.75 -24.69
CA LYS A 36 -17.20 -33.31 -24.34
C LYS A 36 -15.82 -32.76 -24.63
N LYS A 37 -15.75 -31.84 -25.61
CA LYS A 37 -14.57 -30.99 -25.82
C LYS A 37 -14.21 -30.36 -24.49
N ALA A 38 -12.96 -30.60 -24.03
CA ALA A 38 -12.37 -29.91 -22.92
C ALA A 38 -12.46 -28.38 -23.17
N PRO A 39 -12.81 -27.58 -22.18
CA PRO A 39 -12.74 -26.15 -22.34
C PRO A 39 -11.29 -25.79 -22.59
N THR A 40 -11.00 -25.19 -23.73
CA THR A 40 -9.74 -24.52 -24.03
C THR A 40 -9.55 -23.49 -22.93
N GLN A 41 -8.67 -23.79 -21.96
CA GLN A 41 -8.18 -22.80 -21.02
C GLN A 41 -7.47 -21.73 -21.84
N LYS A 42 -8.10 -20.55 -21.93
CA LYS A 42 -7.40 -19.33 -22.33
C LYS A 42 -6.18 -19.22 -21.41
N PRO A 43 -5.00 -18.83 -21.92
CA PRO A 43 -3.84 -18.59 -21.05
C PRO A 43 -4.32 -17.65 -19.94
N SER A 44 -4.21 -18.08 -18.69
CA SER A 44 -4.46 -17.22 -17.54
C SER A 44 -3.47 -16.05 -17.65
N GLU A 45 -3.99 -14.87 -17.97
CA GLU A 45 -3.26 -13.62 -17.97
C GLU A 45 -2.69 -13.46 -16.55
N GLN A 46 -1.41 -13.81 -16.38
CA GLN A 46 -0.73 -13.68 -15.10
C GLN A 46 -0.61 -12.18 -14.83
N LYS A 47 -1.45 -11.66 -13.92
CA LYS A 47 -1.30 -10.31 -13.39
C LYS A 47 0.17 -10.12 -12.99
N ASN A 48 0.77 -9.05 -13.49
CA ASN A 48 2.17 -8.77 -13.18
C ASN A 48 2.29 -8.19 -11.77
N GLN A 49 2.31 -9.09 -10.79
CA GLN A 49 2.36 -8.75 -9.37
C GLN A 49 3.64 -8.01 -8.92
N LEU A 50 4.59 -7.75 -9.84
CA LEU A 50 5.85 -7.09 -9.49
C LEU A 50 5.70 -5.62 -9.16
N LEU A 51 4.75 -4.96 -9.80
CA LEU A 51 4.49 -3.53 -9.63
C LEU A 51 3.32 -3.22 -8.70
N GLU A 52 2.74 -4.24 -8.05
CA GLU A 52 1.75 -4.03 -7.00
C GLU A 52 2.34 -3.23 -5.85
N THR A 53 1.62 -2.21 -5.39
CA THR A 53 2.05 -1.34 -4.30
C THR A 53 1.74 -1.92 -2.92
N GLU A 54 0.91 -2.98 -2.83
CA GLU A 54 0.61 -3.68 -1.59
C GLU A 54 1.72 -4.65 -1.19
N ALA A 55 1.88 -4.84 0.12
CA ALA A 55 2.85 -5.79 0.68
C ALA A 55 2.35 -7.22 0.48
N ARG A 56 3.21 -8.09 -0.05
CA ARG A 56 2.91 -9.52 -0.16
C ARG A 56 3.14 -10.24 1.17
N PRO A 57 2.46 -11.36 1.40
CA PRO A 57 2.69 -12.17 2.60
C PRO A 57 4.14 -12.63 2.75
N ASP A 58 4.84 -12.90 1.64
CA ASP A 58 6.24 -13.29 1.63
C ASP A 58 7.21 -12.12 1.90
N GLU A 59 6.79 -10.88 1.67
CA GLU A 59 7.54 -9.67 2.04
C GLU A 59 7.38 -9.33 3.53
N VAL A 60 6.25 -9.70 4.13
CA VAL A 60 6.00 -9.51 5.56
C VAL A 60 6.72 -10.57 6.40
N SER A 61 6.83 -11.80 5.89
CA SER A 61 7.43 -12.94 6.61
C SER A 61 8.94 -13.10 6.41
N ARG A 62 9.52 -12.54 5.34
CA ARG A 62 10.97 -12.49 5.18
C ARG A 62 11.48 -11.37 6.04
N ASN A 63 12.32 -11.71 7.01
CA ASN A 63 13.08 -10.75 7.79
C ASN A 63 13.80 -9.79 6.83
N ASP A 64 13.18 -8.66 6.53
CA ASP A 64 13.79 -7.53 5.81
C ASP A 64 14.79 -6.77 6.72
N ASP A 65 15.19 -7.39 7.83
CA ASP A 65 15.95 -6.77 8.93
C ASP A 65 17.25 -6.10 8.50
N GLY A 66 17.82 -6.51 7.35
CA GLY A 66 19.00 -5.86 6.80
C GLY A 66 18.71 -4.78 5.74
N ILE A 67 17.57 -4.84 5.07
CA ILE A 67 17.25 -3.93 3.96
C ILE A 67 16.63 -2.63 4.46
N ARG A 68 15.83 -2.69 5.52
CA ARG A 68 15.22 -1.50 6.10
C ARG A 68 16.25 -0.64 6.82
N PRO A 69 16.30 0.68 6.59
CA PRO A 69 17.12 1.58 7.38
C PRO A 69 16.68 1.55 8.84
N GLN A 70 17.64 1.61 9.76
CA GLN A 70 17.38 1.56 11.20
C GLN A 70 17.43 2.94 11.85
N SER A 71 18.11 3.92 11.23
CA SER A 71 18.24 5.28 11.73
C SER A 71 17.72 6.31 10.72
N LEU A 72 17.50 7.54 11.18
CA LEU A 72 17.18 8.66 10.28
C LEU A 72 18.34 8.97 9.33
N ASP A 73 19.57 8.74 9.73
CA ASP A 73 20.75 9.00 8.90
C ASP A 73 20.82 8.01 7.73
N ASP A 74 20.49 6.73 7.98
CA ASP A 74 20.42 5.69 6.96
C ASP A 74 19.22 5.83 6.02
N TYR A 75 18.22 6.62 6.40
CA TYR A 75 17.00 6.80 5.62
C TYR A 75 17.25 7.78 4.47
N ILE A 76 17.26 7.25 3.25
CA ILE A 76 17.48 8.03 2.02
C ILE A 76 16.19 8.75 1.63
N GLY A 77 16.31 10.00 1.17
CA GLY A 77 15.20 10.80 0.70
C GLY A 77 14.38 11.48 1.80
N GLN A 78 13.22 12.02 1.41
CA GLN A 78 12.25 12.70 2.30
C GLN A 78 12.88 13.80 3.19
N LYS A 79 13.78 14.62 2.66
CA LYS A 79 14.62 15.57 3.44
C LYS A 79 13.82 16.46 4.37
N ALA A 80 12.73 17.07 3.91
CA ALA A 80 11.87 17.94 4.73
C ALA A 80 11.21 17.18 5.90
N LEU A 81 10.75 15.95 5.67
CA LEU A 81 10.21 15.09 6.72
C LEU A 81 11.27 14.76 7.76
N LYS A 82 12.48 14.38 7.33
CA LYS A 82 13.60 14.06 8.23
C LYS A 82 13.95 15.24 9.12
N GLU A 83 13.97 16.44 8.57
CA GLU A 83 14.30 17.66 9.34
C GLU A 83 13.26 17.91 10.45
N VAL A 84 11.97 17.86 10.12
CA VAL A 84 10.88 18.02 11.11
C VAL A 84 10.95 16.95 12.19
N LEU A 85 11.13 15.69 11.81
CA LEU A 85 11.21 14.58 12.77
C LEU A 85 12.44 14.66 13.64
N ASN A 86 13.60 15.06 13.11
CA ASN A 86 14.83 15.23 13.88
C ASN A 86 14.67 16.30 14.96
N ILE A 87 14.01 17.42 14.64
CA ILE A 87 13.68 18.46 15.63
C ILE A 87 12.77 17.90 16.72
N ALA A 88 11.68 17.23 16.32
CA ALA A 88 10.71 16.67 17.27
C ALA A 88 11.32 15.63 18.19
N ILE A 89 12.14 14.71 17.66
CA ILE A 89 12.86 13.68 18.44
C ILE A 89 13.79 14.32 19.46
N LYS A 90 14.66 15.25 19.03
CA LYS A 90 15.61 15.92 19.92
C LYS A 90 14.91 16.70 21.02
N ALA A 91 13.80 17.37 20.71
CA ALA A 91 12.99 18.09 21.67
C ALA A 91 12.35 17.14 22.71
N ALA A 92 11.72 16.04 22.26
CA ALA A 92 11.14 15.04 23.14
C ALA A 92 12.19 14.39 24.05
N GLN A 93 13.33 14.01 23.49
CA GLN A 93 14.47 13.45 24.26
C GLN A 93 15.00 14.44 25.33
N SER A 94 15.11 15.72 24.98
CA SER A 94 15.57 16.77 25.93
C SER A 94 14.62 16.95 27.11
N ARG A 95 13.31 16.87 26.86
CA ARG A 95 12.26 16.97 27.88
C ARG A 95 12.00 15.64 28.61
N LYS A 96 12.51 14.52 28.08
CA LYS A 96 12.23 13.14 28.54
C LYS A 96 10.73 12.82 28.45
N GLU A 97 10.09 13.25 27.38
CA GLU A 97 8.69 13.05 27.09
C GLU A 97 8.53 12.11 25.88
N PRO A 98 7.37 11.43 25.73
CA PRO A 98 7.04 10.77 24.47
C PRO A 98 7.03 11.76 23.29
N LEU A 99 7.21 11.25 22.10
CA LEU A 99 7.02 12.04 20.88
C LEU A 99 5.53 12.38 20.72
N ASP A 100 5.21 13.53 20.17
CA ASP A 100 3.84 13.86 19.78
C ASP A 100 3.24 12.81 18.84
N HIS A 101 1.92 12.63 18.88
CA HIS A 101 1.24 11.74 17.96
C HIS A 101 1.45 12.17 16.51
N LEU A 102 1.82 11.22 15.66
CA LEU A 102 2.23 11.47 14.29
C LEU A 102 1.30 10.79 13.28
N LEU A 103 0.81 11.52 12.29
CA LEU A 103 0.11 10.97 11.14
C LEU A 103 1.01 11.01 9.90
N LEU A 104 1.30 9.83 9.35
CA LEU A 104 2.03 9.66 8.09
C LEU A 104 1.05 9.36 6.96
N TYR A 105 1.02 10.17 5.91
CA TYR A 105 0.13 9.91 4.79
C TYR A 105 0.85 9.99 3.44
N GLY A 106 0.29 9.31 2.46
CA GLY A 106 0.83 9.26 1.10
C GLY A 106 0.65 7.89 0.45
N PRO A 107 1.01 7.76 -0.83
CA PRO A 107 0.92 6.52 -1.58
C PRO A 107 1.51 5.32 -0.86
N PRO A 108 1.08 4.09 -1.18
CA PRO A 108 1.64 2.88 -0.58
C PRO A 108 3.09 2.67 -1.04
N GLY A 109 3.89 1.93 -0.24
CA GLY A 109 5.27 1.58 -0.61
C GLY A 109 6.34 2.65 -0.37
N LEU A 110 5.99 3.83 0.17
CA LEU A 110 6.92 4.95 0.41
C LEU A 110 7.69 4.88 1.75
N GLY A 111 7.43 3.88 2.60
CA GLY A 111 8.18 3.70 3.84
C GLY A 111 7.51 4.21 5.11
N LYS A 112 6.18 4.38 5.15
CA LYS A 112 5.44 4.80 6.37
C LYS A 112 5.74 3.91 7.58
N THR A 113 5.65 2.60 7.42
CA THR A 113 5.99 1.62 8.48
C THR A 113 7.46 1.65 8.86
N THR A 114 8.36 1.82 7.87
CA THR A 114 9.80 1.96 8.12
C THR A 114 10.09 3.19 8.99
N MET A 115 9.43 4.31 8.71
CA MET A 115 9.58 5.53 9.50
C MET A 115 9.15 5.33 10.96
N ALA A 116 8.06 4.61 11.22
CA ALA A 116 7.62 4.30 12.58
C ALA A 116 8.66 3.44 13.34
N LEU A 117 9.29 2.49 12.67
CA LEU A 117 10.37 1.69 13.26
C LEU A 117 11.61 2.51 13.55
N ILE A 118 11.99 3.42 12.65
CA ILE A 118 13.12 4.35 12.87
C ILE A 118 12.83 5.25 14.07
N LEU A 119 11.63 5.80 14.19
CA LEU A 119 11.24 6.63 15.33
C LEU A 119 11.39 5.88 16.66
N ALA A 120 10.96 4.61 16.69
CA ALA A 120 11.11 3.78 17.88
C ALA A 120 12.58 3.53 18.21
N HIS A 121 13.40 3.26 17.21
CA HIS A 121 14.84 3.08 17.38
C HIS A 121 15.51 4.36 17.91
N GLU A 122 15.22 5.52 17.31
CA GLU A 122 15.75 6.82 17.74
C GLU A 122 15.31 7.17 19.18
N MET A 123 14.04 6.91 19.52
CA MET A 123 13.50 7.14 20.87
C MET A 123 13.89 6.04 21.88
N LYS A 124 14.51 4.94 21.43
CA LYS A 124 14.90 3.77 22.24
C LYS A 124 13.74 3.14 22.98
N VAL A 125 12.61 2.95 22.29
CA VAL A 125 11.37 2.38 22.81
C VAL A 125 10.88 1.24 21.91
N ASP A 126 9.93 0.45 22.42
CA ASP A 126 9.30 -0.63 21.64
C ASP A 126 8.30 -0.05 20.62
N CYS A 127 8.23 -0.67 19.43
CA CYS A 127 7.22 -0.36 18.41
C CYS A 127 6.23 -1.52 18.29
N LYS A 128 4.97 -1.26 18.61
CA LYS A 128 3.88 -2.22 18.39
C LYS A 128 3.20 -1.91 17.07
N ILE A 129 3.32 -2.83 16.12
CA ILE A 129 2.77 -2.66 14.77
C ILE A 129 1.46 -3.41 14.65
N THR A 130 0.42 -2.74 14.17
CA THR A 130 -0.87 -3.31 13.86
C THR A 130 -1.48 -2.65 12.63
N THR A 131 -2.60 -3.18 12.17
CA THR A 131 -3.38 -2.61 11.06
C THR A 131 -4.80 -2.32 11.53
N ALA A 132 -5.46 -1.32 10.96
CA ALA A 132 -6.83 -0.99 11.34
C ALA A 132 -7.81 -2.17 11.19
N PRO A 133 -7.75 -3.01 10.13
CA PRO A 133 -8.57 -4.21 10.04
C PRO A 133 -8.37 -5.24 11.16
N ALA A 134 -7.20 -5.26 11.81
CA ALA A 134 -6.95 -6.15 12.95
C ALA A 134 -7.57 -5.60 14.26
N LEU A 135 -8.08 -4.38 14.26
CA LEU A 135 -8.67 -3.67 15.41
C LEU A 135 -10.19 -3.51 15.25
N GLU A 136 -10.88 -4.55 14.81
CA GLU A 136 -12.33 -4.49 14.56
C GLU A 136 -13.15 -4.22 15.82
N ARG A 137 -12.66 -4.72 16.96
CA ARG A 137 -13.41 -4.64 18.22
C ARG A 137 -12.75 -3.68 19.20
N PRO A 138 -13.55 -2.92 19.98
CA PRO A 138 -13.04 -2.01 21.00
C PRO A 138 -12.02 -2.65 21.97
N ARG A 139 -12.19 -3.92 22.30
CA ARG A 139 -11.29 -4.66 23.20
C ARG A 139 -9.88 -4.87 22.61
N ASP A 140 -9.77 -4.92 21.27
CA ASP A 140 -8.49 -5.21 20.62
C ASP A 140 -7.54 -4.00 20.77
N ILE A 141 -8.05 -2.79 20.52
CA ILE A 141 -7.29 -1.55 20.77
C ILE A 141 -7.06 -1.30 22.26
N ALA A 142 -8.08 -1.56 23.12
CA ALA A 142 -7.94 -1.41 24.57
C ALA A 142 -6.82 -2.30 25.12
N GLY A 143 -6.72 -3.55 24.66
CA GLY A 143 -5.67 -4.48 25.04
C GLY A 143 -4.27 -3.99 24.64
N LEU A 144 -4.12 -3.39 23.44
CA LEU A 144 -2.85 -2.81 23.01
C LEU A 144 -2.44 -1.62 23.88
N LEU A 145 -3.39 -0.72 24.16
CA LEU A 145 -3.14 0.49 24.97
C LEU A 145 -2.78 0.17 26.42
N VAL A 146 -3.50 -0.75 27.06
CA VAL A 146 -3.23 -1.15 28.47
C VAL A 146 -1.86 -1.82 28.61
N ASN A 147 -1.40 -2.55 27.59
CA ASN A 147 -0.09 -3.23 27.58
C ASN A 147 1.04 -2.38 27.00
N ALA A 148 0.81 -1.10 26.71
CA ALA A 148 1.85 -0.18 26.28
C ALA A 148 2.70 0.25 27.51
N LYS A 149 4.01 0.28 27.32
CA LYS A 149 4.96 0.85 28.31
C LYS A 149 5.09 2.35 28.07
N ALA A 150 5.63 3.04 29.05
CA ALA A 150 5.90 4.48 28.91
C ALA A 150 6.83 4.76 27.75
N GLY A 151 6.38 5.62 26.84
CA GLY A 151 7.12 6.03 25.63
C GLY A 151 6.97 5.11 24.43
N ASP A 152 6.33 3.92 24.56
CA ASP A 152 6.13 2.99 23.42
C ASP A 152 5.46 3.68 22.24
N ILE A 153 5.84 3.25 21.04
CA ILE A 153 5.17 3.65 19.79
C ILE A 153 4.13 2.59 19.41
N LEU A 154 2.89 3.03 19.24
CA LEU A 154 1.83 2.24 18.64
C LEU A 154 1.66 2.67 17.19
N PHE A 155 2.03 1.80 16.25
CA PHE A 155 1.84 2.04 14.82
C PHE A 155 0.57 1.34 14.32
N ILE A 156 -0.35 2.13 13.72
CA ILE A 156 -1.57 1.62 13.10
C ILE A 156 -1.53 1.93 11.60
N ASP A 157 -1.37 0.87 10.79
CA ASP A 157 -1.45 1.01 9.33
C ASP A 157 -2.90 1.08 8.86
N GLU A 158 -3.14 1.81 7.75
CA GLU A 158 -4.46 2.06 7.17
C GLU A 158 -5.47 2.59 8.19
N ILE A 159 -5.03 3.51 9.06
CA ILE A 159 -5.81 4.03 10.20
C ILE A 159 -7.19 4.57 9.80
N HIS A 160 -7.38 5.02 8.55
CA HIS A 160 -8.67 5.47 8.01
C HIS A 160 -9.74 4.36 7.93
N ARG A 161 -9.36 3.09 8.12
CA ARG A 161 -10.27 1.94 8.13
C ARG A 161 -10.73 1.56 9.53
N LEU A 162 -10.34 2.29 10.56
CA LEU A 162 -10.86 2.07 11.92
C LEU A 162 -12.37 2.27 11.97
N SER A 163 -13.06 1.45 12.76
CA SER A 163 -14.46 1.68 13.06
C SER A 163 -14.60 2.93 13.95
N ARG A 164 -15.72 3.66 13.83
CA ARG A 164 -15.98 4.85 14.66
C ARG A 164 -15.90 4.55 16.16
N VAL A 165 -16.39 3.38 16.58
CA VAL A 165 -16.35 2.95 17.98
C VAL A 165 -14.91 2.75 18.45
N THR A 166 -14.02 2.25 17.58
CA THR A 166 -12.58 2.11 17.89
C THR A 166 -11.88 3.46 17.91
N GLU A 167 -12.25 4.39 17.00
CA GLU A 167 -11.73 5.76 17.03
C GLU A 167 -12.09 6.48 18.34
N GLU A 168 -13.34 6.36 18.81
CA GLU A 168 -13.81 6.99 20.06
C GLU A 168 -13.01 6.56 21.29
N ILE A 169 -12.46 5.35 21.28
CA ILE A 169 -11.56 4.88 22.35
C ILE A 169 -10.20 5.56 22.27
N LEU A 170 -9.72 5.87 21.07
CA LEU A 170 -8.43 6.55 20.89
C LEU A 170 -8.45 8.00 21.37
N TYR A 171 -9.58 8.69 21.30
CA TYR A 171 -9.63 10.11 21.66
C TYR A 171 -9.15 10.39 23.08
N PRO A 172 -9.76 9.81 24.15
CA PRO A 172 -9.26 10.05 25.51
C PRO A 172 -7.87 9.42 25.76
N ALA A 173 -7.52 8.38 25.00
CA ALA A 173 -6.21 7.77 25.11
C ALA A 173 -5.09 8.69 24.59
N MET A 174 -5.35 9.43 23.51
CA MET A 174 -4.41 10.36 22.92
C MET A 174 -4.31 11.68 23.69
N GLU A 175 -5.43 12.21 24.20
CA GLU A 175 -5.45 13.51 24.87
C GLU A 175 -5.05 13.42 26.36
N ASP A 176 -5.61 12.45 27.08
CA ASP A 176 -5.53 12.40 28.53
C ASP A 176 -4.78 11.16 29.07
N SER A 177 -4.21 10.35 28.18
CA SER A 177 -3.61 9.06 28.54
C SER A 177 -4.54 8.21 29.44
N ARG A 178 -5.82 8.13 29.06
CA ARG A 178 -6.83 7.36 29.79
C ARG A 178 -7.68 6.52 28.83
N LEU A 179 -8.18 5.42 29.35
CA LEU A 179 -9.09 4.53 28.65
C LEU A 179 -10.39 4.43 29.42
N ASP A 180 -11.50 4.82 28.80
CA ASP A 180 -12.83 4.77 29.38
C ASP A 180 -13.54 3.48 28.93
N ILE A 181 -13.78 2.55 29.88
CA ILE A 181 -14.44 1.27 29.63
C ILE A 181 -15.82 1.26 30.29
N THR A 182 -16.87 1.01 29.50
CA THR A 182 -18.20 0.80 30.03
C THR A 182 -18.41 -0.66 30.39
N ILE A 183 -18.66 -0.94 31.71
CA ILE A 183 -18.88 -2.26 32.25
C ILE A 183 -20.38 -2.38 32.63
N GLY A 184 -21.03 -3.46 32.17
CA GLY A 184 -22.44 -3.71 32.39
C GLY A 184 -23.31 -3.37 31.19
N LYS A 185 -24.62 -3.62 31.29
CA LYS A 185 -25.60 -3.33 30.23
C LYS A 185 -26.81 -2.57 30.83
N GLY A 186 -27.42 -1.72 30.01
CA GLY A 186 -28.61 -0.94 30.38
C GLY A 186 -28.36 0.02 31.55
N GLN A 187 -29.31 0.13 32.50
CA GLN A 187 -29.24 1.06 33.63
C GLN A 187 -28.12 0.74 34.65
N SER A 188 -27.52 -0.44 34.58
CA SER A 188 -26.39 -0.82 35.44
C SER A 188 -25.03 -0.59 34.80
N ALA A 189 -24.98 -0.01 33.61
CA ALA A 189 -23.72 0.34 32.92
C ALA A 189 -22.97 1.39 33.75
N ARG A 190 -21.71 1.11 34.06
CA ARG A 190 -20.79 2.06 34.73
C ARG A 190 -19.55 2.24 33.88
N THR A 191 -19.16 3.48 33.64
CA THR A 191 -17.89 3.80 33.00
C THR A 191 -16.78 3.78 34.05
N ARG A 192 -15.70 3.07 33.74
CA ARG A 192 -14.48 3.03 34.54
C ARG A 192 -13.33 3.57 33.70
N SER A 193 -12.68 4.61 34.17
CA SER A 193 -11.46 5.15 33.57
C SER A 193 -10.24 4.39 34.09
N ILE A 194 -9.38 3.98 33.16
CA ILE A 194 -8.09 3.35 33.43
C ILE A 194 -7.01 4.32 32.95
N SER A 195 -6.05 4.67 33.82
CA SER A 195 -4.89 5.46 33.42
C SER A 195 -3.95 4.63 32.56
N LEU A 196 -3.50 5.16 31.44
CA LEU A 196 -2.55 4.57 30.53
C LEU A 196 -1.16 5.13 30.78
N GLN A 197 -0.13 4.37 30.41
CA GLN A 197 1.20 4.92 30.29
C GLN A 197 1.24 5.88 29.09
N PRO A 198 1.97 7.03 29.19
CA PRO A 198 2.16 7.92 28.05
C PRO A 198 2.79 7.17 26.87
N PHE A 199 2.24 7.30 25.68
CA PHE A 199 2.65 6.61 24.46
C PHE A 199 2.56 7.53 23.26
N THR A 200 3.19 7.14 22.15
CA THR A 200 3.07 7.83 20.87
C THR A 200 2.23 7.00 19.91
N LEU A 201 1.14 7.56 19.39
CA LEU A 201 0.42 6.97 18.27
C LEU A 201 1.03 7.44 16.95
N VAL A 202 1.45 6.50 16.11
CA VAL A 202 1.84 6.77 14.72
C VAL A 202 0.78 6.14 13.81
N GLY A 203 -0.08 6.98 13.24
CA GLY A 203 -1.06 6.57 12.25
C GLY A 203 -0.48 6.62 10.84
N ALA A 204 -0.77 5.60 10.02
CA ALA A 204 -0.43 5.63 8.60
C ALA A 204 -1.69 5.49 7.74
N THR A 205 -1.76 6.25 6.64
CA THR A 205 -2.90 6.19 5.73
C THR A 205 -2.51 6.52 4.29
N THR A 206 -3.20 5.91 3.34
CA THR A 206 -3.18 6.32 1.94
C THR A 206 -4.23 7.40 1.63
N LYS A 207 -5.27 7.51 2.46
CA LYS A 207 -6.45 8.36 2.27
C LYS A 207 -6.66 9.30 3.46
N VAL A 208 -5.87 10.38 3.56
CA VAL A 208 -5.98 11.34 4.66
C VAL A 208 -7.36 12.01 4.74
N GLY A 209 -8.03 12.22 3.61
CA GLY A 209 -9.38 12.77 3.54
C GLY A 209 -10.49 11.85 4.06
N ALA A 210 -10.22 10.54 4.22
CA ALA A 210 -11.16 9.58 4.78
C ALA A 210 -11.10 9.50 6.32
N LEU A 211 -10.11 10.15 6.94
CA LEU A 211 -10.05 10.28 8.40
C LEU A 211 -11.09 11.26 8.91
N THR A 212 -11.70 10.93 10.05
CA THR A 212 -12.60 11.87 10.74
C THR A 212 -11.80 13.09 11.23
N SER A 213 -12.41 14.27 11.20
CA SER A 213 -11.76 15.49 11.72
C SER A 213 -11.33 15.33 13.18
N PRO A 214 -12.18 14.77 14.09
CA PRO A 214 -11.77 14.58 15.48
C PRO A 214 -10.51 13.74 15.68
N LEU A 215 -10.34 12.66 14.89
CA LEU A 215 -9.13 11.84 14.97
C LEU A 215 -7.92 12.59 14.40
N ARG A 216 -8.10 13.25 13.25
CA ARG A 216 -7.00 13.96 12.57
C ARG A 216 -6.47 15.11 13.42
N ASP A 217 -7.33 15.86 14.08
CA ASP A 217 -6.97 17.05 14.87
C ASP A 217 -6.20 16.70 16.16
N ARG A 218 -6.18 15.42 16.56
CA ARG A 218 -5.39 14.90 17.69
C ARG A 218 -3.96 14.53 17.35
N PHE A 219 -3.59 14.56 16.08
CA PHE A 219 -2.21 14.38 15.67
C PHE A 219 -1.47 15.71 15.72
N GLY A 220 -0.46 15.83 16.60
CA GLY A 220 0.39 17.00 16.71
C GLY A 220 1.30 17.19 15.48
N LEU A 221 1.64 16.09 14.81
CA LEU A 221 2.46 16.10 13.60
C LEU A 221 1.73 15.39 12.47
N ILE A 222 1.51 16.08 11.34
CA ILE A 222 0.91 15.51 10.12
C ILE A 222 1.91 15.66 8.99
N GLN A 223 2.41 14.53 8.48
CA GLN A 223 3.51 14.52 7.53
C GLN A 223 3.18 13.71 6.28
N ARG A 224 3.44 14.30 5.11
CA ARG A 224 3.23 13.66 3.81
C ARG A 224 4.52 13.03 3.32
N LEU A 225 4.47 11.73 2.97
CA LEU A 225 5.52 11.10 2.20
C LEU A 225 5.28 11.35 0.70
N ARG A 226 6.35 11.72 -0.01
CA ARG A 226 6.34 11.98 -1.44
C ARG A 226 6.97 10.81 -2.18
N PHE A 227 6.68 10.71 -3.47
CA PHE A 227 7.45 9.83 -4.34
C PHE A 227 8.92 10.23 -4.33
N TYR A 228 9.78 9.25 -4.46
CA TYR A 228 11.22 9.43 -4.46
C TYR A 228 11.71 9.86 -5.83
N GLU A 229 12.73 10.70 -5.84
CA GLU A 229 13.44 11.09 -7.05
C GLU A 229 14.32 9.93 -7.56
N LEU A 230 14.71 10.00 -8.83
CA LEU A 230 15.49 8.95 -9.47
C LEU A 230 16.80 8.65 -8.72
N ASP A 231 17.54 9.70 -8.34
CA ASP A 231 18.83 9.57 -7.62
C ASP A 231 18.62 8.94 -6.22
N GLU A 232 17.54 9.30 -5.54
CA GLU A 232 17.21 8.74 -4.23
C GLU A 232 16.91 7.24 -4.35
N LEU A 233 16.15 6.80 -5.37
CA LEU A 233 15.86 5.39 -5.62
C LEU A 233 17.11 4.63 -6.06
N THR A 234 17.97 5.21 -6.89
CA THR A 234 19.24 4.62 -7.29
C THR A 234 20.09 4.32 -6.07
N ASN A 235 20.21 5.28 -5.15
CA ASN A 235 20.95 5.08 -3.90
C ASN A 235 20.31 4.01 -3.01
N ILE A 236 18.98 3.92 -2.95
CA ILE A 236 18.27 2.86 -2.21
C ILE A 236 18.58 1.49 -2.82
N ILE A 237 18.61 1.37 -4.16
CA ILE A 237 18.92 0.12 -4.86
C ILE A 237 20.36 -0.29 -4.59
N LEU A 238 21.34 0.60 -4.70
CA LEU A 238 22.75 0.33 -4.45
C LEU A 238 22.98 -0.12 -2.98
N ARG A 239 22.36 0.56 -2.03
CA ARG A 239 22.37 0.15 -0.62
C ARG A 239 21.76 -1.24 -0.44
N THR A 240 20.60 -1.49 -1.03
CA THR A 240 19.93 -2.79 -0.95
C THR A 240 20.75 -3.90 -1.62
N ALA A 241 21.38 -3.61 -2.76
CA ALA A 241 22.26 -4.53 -3.47
C ALA A 241 23.44 -4.97 -2.58
N THR A 242 24.05 -4.04 -1.86
CA THR A 242 25.11 -4.32 -0.89
C THR A 242 24.64 -5.28 0.21
N VAL A 243 23.45 -5.05 0.79
CA VAL A 243 22.85 -5.94 1.79
C VAL A 243 22.54 -7.33 1.21
N LEU A 244 22.07 -7.38 -0.02
CA LEU A 244 21.76 -8.65 -0.74
C LEU A 244 23.00 -9.34 -1.31
N LYS A 245 24.20 -8.75 -1.15
CA LYS A 245 25.47 -9.24 -1.72
C LYS A 245 25.35 -9.45 -3.23
N THR A 246 24.73 -8.52 -3.91
CA THR A 246 24.50 -8.53 -5.35
C THR A 246 25.35 -7.40 -5.96
N ASP A 247 26.12 -7.73 -6.98
CA ASP A 247 26.95 -6.75 -7.68
C ASP A 247 26.09 -5.99 -8.69
N VAL A 248 26.00 -4.67 -8.55
CA VAL A 248 25.14 -3.79 -9.34
C VAL A 248 25.95 -2.55 -9.71
N GLU A 249 26.07 -2.27 -11.00
CA GLU A 249 26.62 -1.02 -11.49
C GLU A 249 25.61 0.13 -11.36
N GLU A 250 26.09 1.35 -11.18
CA GLU A 250 25.23 2.53 -11.05
C GLU A 250 24.24 2.71 -12.21
N PRO A 251 24.63 2.52 -13.51
CA PRO A 251 23.67 2.56 -14.61
C PRO A 251 22.57 1.48 -14.52
N GLY A 252 22.92 0.27 -14.05
CA GLY A 252 21.95 -0.80 -13.83
C GLY A 252 20.98 -0.48 -12.69
N ALA A 253 21.48 0.11 -11.59
CA ALA A 253 20.65 0.59 -10.49
C ALA A 253 19.71 1.72 -10.96
N MET A 254 20.19 2.64 -11.78
CA MET A 254 19.41 3.74 -12.36
C MET A 254 18.28 3.22 -13.26
N GLU A 255 18.54 2.19 -14.07
CA GLU A 255 17.52 1.57 -14.93
C GLU A 255 16.41 0.91 -14.11
N ILE A 256 16.76 0.20 -13.03
CA ILE A 256 15.79 -0.36 -12.11
C ILE A 256 15.01 0.76 -11.40
N ALA A 257 15.69 1.84 -10.98
CA ALA A 257 15.07 2.99 -10.31
C ALA A 257 14.05 3.69 -11.21
N ARG A 258 14.38 3.90 -12.49
CA ARG A 258 13.50 4.53 -13.48
C ARG A 258 12.16 3.79 -13.60
N ARG A 259 12.20 2.46 -13.60
CA ARG A 259 10.99 1.61 -13.73
C ARG A 259 10.28 1.35 -12.38
N SER A 260 10.77 1.93 -11.27
CA SER A 260 10.27 1.66 -9.91
C SER A 260 9.11 2.54 -9.45
N ARG A 261 8.51 3.31 -10.33
CA ARG A 261 7.34 4.18 -10.05
C ARG A 261 7.54 5.12 -8.85
N GLY A 262 8.73 5.60 -8.60
CA GLY A 262 9.00 6.50 -7.48
C GLY A 262 8.88 5.85 -6.10
N THR A 263 8.82 4.50 -5.98
CA THR A 263 8.57 3.81 -4.71
C THR A 263 9.66 2.82 -4.32
N PRO A 264 10.24 2.94 -3.12
CA PRO A 264 11.28 2.03 -2.62
C PRO A 264 10.86 0.55 -2.58
N ARG A 265 9.60 0.27 -2.30
CA ARG A 265 9.07 -1.11 -2.27
C ARG A 265 9.18 -1.78 -3.64
N ILE A 266 8.74 -1.07 -4.70
CA ILE A 266 8.84 -1.58 -6.06
C ILE A 266 10.30 -1.69 -6.48
N ALA A 267 11.14 -0.69 -6.17
CA ALA A 267 12.57 -0.71 -6.46
C ALA A 267 13.25 -1.96 -5.89
N ASN A 268 13.03 -2.26 -4.62
CA ASN A 268 13.59 -3.45 -3.97
C ASN A 268 13.02 -4.76 -4.56
N ARG A 269 11.75 -4.77 -4.97
CA ARG A 269 11.11 -5.92 -5.59
C ARG A 269 11.71 -6.18 -6.99
N LEU A 270 11.86 -5.14 -7.80
CA LEU A 270 12.48 -5.24 -9.12
C LEU A 270 13.95 -5.67 -9.02
N LEU A 271 14.73 -5.10 -8.10
CA LEU A 271 16.11 -5.50 -7.87
C LEU A 271 16.23 -7.01 -7.54
N ARG A 272 15.36 -7.54 -6.69
CA ARG A 272 15.36 -9.00 -6.39
C ARG A 272 15.07 -9.83 -7.64
N ARG A 273 14.16 -9.40 -8.51
CA ARG A 273 13.85 -10.12 -9.76
C ARG A 273 14.98 -10.04 -10.78
N VAL A 274 15.60 -8.89 -10.91
CA VAL A 274 16.78 -8.73 -11.77
C VAL A 274 17.93 -9.59 -11.25
N ARG A 275 18.16 -9.65 -9.93
CA ARG A 275 19.13 -10.54 -9.31
C ARG A 275 18.81 -12.01 -9.64
N ASP A 276 17.56 -12.45 -9.49
CA ASP A 276 17.15 -13.82 -9.81
C ASP A 276 17.39 -14.14 -11.30
N TYR A 277 17.16 -13.16 -12.20
CA TYR A 277 17.46 -13.29 -13.63
C TYR A 277 18.97 -13.49 -13.88
N VAL A 278 19.82 -12.66 -13.26
CA VAL A 278 21.28 -12.77 -13.40
C VAL A 278 21.79 -14.12 -12.92
N GLN A 279 21.29 -14.59 -11.78
CA GLN A 279 21.71 -15.88 -11.22
C GLN A 279 21.39 -17.08 -12.14
N VAL A 280 20.38 -16.97 -13.00
CA VAL A 280 19.91 -18.09 -13.85
C VAL A 280 20.32 -17.92 -15.31
N LYS A 281 20.30 -16.72 -15.86
CA LYS A 281 20.44 -16.46 -17.30
C LYS A 281 21.64 -15.61 -17.70
N ALA A 282 22.24 -14.91 -16.76
CA ALA A 282 23.38 -14.05 -17.01
C ALA A 282 24.54 -14.37 -16.05
N SER A 283 25.63 -13.62 -16.15
CA SER A 283 26.77 -13.72 -15.22
C SER A 283 27.42 -12.34 -15.12
N GLY A 284 27.97 -12.04 -13.94
CA GLY A 284 28.63 -10.75 -13.66
C GLY A 284 27.68 -9.74 -13.00
N PRO A 285 28.07 -8.44 -12.96
CA PRO A 285 27.31 -7.37 -12.32
C PRO A 285 26.03 -7.06 -13.10
N ILE A 286 25.06 -6.50 -12.41
CA ILE A 286 23.83 -5.96 -13.03
C ILE A 286 24.19 -4.65 -13.74
N THR A 287 24.36 -4.73 -15.04
CA THR A 287 24.54 -3.55 -15.92
C THR A 287 23.19 -2.98 -16.34
N GLU A 288 23.18 -1.80 -17.00
CA GLU A 288 21.96 -1.21 -17.58
C GLU A 288 21.29 -2.17 -18.58
N GLN A 289 22.08 -2.80 -19.46
CA GLN A 289 21.56 -3.73 -20.46
C GLN A 289 20.90 -4.93 -19.81
N ILE A 290 21.56 -5.59 -18.85
CA ILE A 290 21.04 -6.76 -18.13
C ILE A 290 19.77 -6.40 -17.36
N ALA A 291 19.77 -5.23 -16.71
CA ALA A 291 18.58 -4.76 -16.01
C ALA A 291 17.40 -4.53 -16.97
N GLY A 292 17.65 -3.90 -18.14
CA GLY A 292 16.66 -3.69 -19.19
C GLY A 292 16.07 -5.00 -19.70
N GLU A 293 16.91 -5.94 -20.14
CA GLU A 293 16.49 -7.26 -20.63
C GLU A 293 15.67 -8.04 -19.61
N ALA A 294 16.10 -8.04 -18.34
CA ALA A 294 15.37 -8.69 -17.26
C ALA A 294 13.98 -8.07 -17.04
N LEU A 295 13.90 -6.75 -16.99
CA LEU A 295 12.66 -6.03 -16.73
C LEU A 295 11.66 -6.16 -17.90
N GLU A 296 12.14 -6.19 -19.14
CA GLU A 296 11.32 -6.48 -20.32
C GLU A 296 10.75 -7.90 -20.28
N LEU A 297 11.55 -8.90 -19.90
CA LEU A 297 11.07 -10.27 -19.70
C LEU A 297 9.95 -10.33 -18.64
N PHE A 298 10.01 -9.47 -17.63
CA PHE A 298 8.97 -9.35 -16.60
C PHE A 298 7.81 -8.41 -16.99
N ASN A 299 7.73 -7.99 -18.26
CA ASN A 299 6.71 -7.08 -18.80
C ASN A 299 6.62 -5.72 -18.10
N VAL A 300 7.74 -5.20 -17.62
CA VAL A 300 7.89 -3.85 -17.09
C VAL A 300 8.53 -2.99 -18.16
N ASP A 301 7.80 -2.04 -18.71
CA ASP A 301 8.30 -1.17 -19.78
C ASP A 301 9.29 -0.09 -19.29
N PRO A 302 9.94 0.69 -20.20
CA PRO A 302 10.87 1.73 -19.81
C PRO A 302 10.31 2.85 -18.92
N CYS A 303 8.98 3.03 -18.92
CA CYS A 303 8.28 3.96 -18.04
C CYS A 303 7.72 3.30 -16.78
N GLY A 304 8.06 2.03 -16.51
CA GLY A 304 7.56 1.31 -15.36
C GLY A 304 6.09 0.93 -15.44
N LEU A 305 5.49 0.90 -16.64
CA LEU A 305 4.13 0.41 -16.83
C LEU A 305 4.14 -1.12 -16.97
N ASP A 306 3.18 -1.75 -16.32
CA ASP A 306 2.91 -3.17 -16.52
C ASP A 306 1.85 -3.41 -17.62
N TRP A 307 1.49 -4.66 -17.81
CA TRP A 307 0.45 -5.04 -18.76
C TRP A 307 -0.91 -4.38 -18.44
N THR A 308 -1.27 -4.30 -17.15
CA THR A 308 -2.56 -3.74 -16.72
C THR A 308 -2.62 -2.24 -16.93
N ASP A 309 -1.55 -1.50 -16.62
CA ASP A 309 -1.48 -0.06 -16.90
C ASP A 309 -1.67 0.23 -18.38
N ARG A 310 -0.91 -0.49 -19.23
CA ARG A 310 -1.02 -0.34 -20.69
C ARG A 310 -2.40 -0.71 -21.18
N ARG A 311 -2.99 -1.79 -20.63
CA ARG A 311 -4.35 -2.21 -20.97
C ARG A 311 -5.39 -1.18 -20.60
N LEU A 312 -5.30 -0.57 -19.40
CA LEU A 312 -6.17 0.52 -18.96
C LEU A 312 -6.13 1.70 -19.93
N LEU A 313 -4.92 2.15 -20.28
CA LEU A 313 -4.73 3.26 -21.21
C LEU A 313 -5.20 2.90 -22.63
N SER A 314 -4.87 1.69 -23.14
CA SER A 314 -5.32 1.23 -24.44
C SER A 314 -6.84 1.17 -24.56
N VAL A 315 -7.51 0.62 -23.54
CA VAL A 315 -8.99 0.58 -23.50
C VAL A 315 -9.59 1.98 -23.53
N MET A 316 -9.00 2.92 -22.77
CA MET A 316 -9.45 4.33 -22.82
C MET A 316 -9.29 4.95 -24.20
N ILE A 317 -8.20 4.65 -24.88
CA ILE A 317 -7.90 5.18 -26.20
C ILE A 317 -8.79 4.55 -27.27
N GLU A 318 -8.83 3.23 -27.34
CA GLU A 318 -9.51 2.46 -28.39
C GLU A 318 -11.04 2.54 -28.27
N ASN A 319 -11.59 2.37 -27.06
CA ASN A 319 -13.03 2.26 -26.88
C ASN A 319 -13.70 3.60 -26.58
N PHE A 320 -12.96 4.58 -26.07
CA PHE A 320 -13.52 5.83 -25.58
C PHE A 320 -12.81 7.08 -26.16
N ASN A 321 -11.99 6.89 -27.18
CA ASN A 321 -11.25 7.99 -27.83
C ASN A 321 -10.48 8.88 -26.84
N GLY A 322 -9.85 8.24 -25.84
CA GLY A 322 -9.08 8.90 -24.78
C GLY A 322 -9.91 9.47 -23.64
N GLY A 323 -11.21 9.35 -23.64
CA GLY A 323 -12.11 9.80 -22.57
C GLY A 323 -12.83 11.12 -22.82
N PRO A 324 -13.57 11.65 -21.82
CA PRO A 324 -13.59 11.25 -20.40
C PRO A 324 -14.35 9.95 -20.10
N VAL A 325 -13.78 9.09 -19.26
CA VAL A 325 -14.36 7.78 -18.88
C VAL A 325 -14.55 7.71 -17.35
N GLY A 326 -15.72 7.24 -16.92
CA GLY A 326 -16.01 6.98 -15.51
C GLY A 326 -15.20 5.80 -14.97
N LEU A 327 -14.92 5.77 -13.66
CA LEU A 327 -14.14 4.71 -13.02
C LEU A 327 -14.79 3.33 -13.20
N ASP A 328 -16.09 3.23 -12.95
CA ASP A 328 -16.85 1.98 -13.07
C ASP A 328 -16.92 1.48 -14.53
N THR A 329 -16.95 2.40 -15.49
CA THR A 329 -16.90 2.07 -16.92
C THR A 329 -15.52 1.50 -17.29
N MET A 330 -14.43 2.09 -16.77
CA MET A 330 -13.08 1.55 -16.95
C MET A 330 -12.95 0.16 -16.32
N ALA A 331 -13.45 -0.02 -15.10
CA ALA A 331 -13.46 -1.28 -14.39
C ALA A 331 -14.19 -2.38 -15.19
N ALA A 332 -15.39 -2.09 -15.66
CA ALA A 332 -16.16 -3.01 -16.49
C ALA A 332 -15.46 -3.36 -17.82
N ALA A 333 -14.82 -2.38 -18.48
CA ALA A 333 -14.16 -2.56 -19.76
C ALA A 333 -12.82 -3.31 -19.66
N THR A 334 -12.14 -3.23 -18.52
CA THR A 334 -10.83 -3.87 -18.31
C THR A 334 -10.92 -5.17 -17.52
N GLY A 335 -12.05 -5.41 -16.81
CA GLY A 335 -12.23 -6.53 -15.91
C GLY A 335 -11.49 -6.37 -14.56
N GLU A 336 -11.04 -5.14 -14.24
CA GLU A 336 -10.42 -4.79 -12.98
C GLU A 336 -11.46 -4.24 -11.99
N ASP A 337 -11.14 -4.32 -10.69
CA ASP A 337 -11.96 -3.69 -9.66
C ASP A 337 -11.78 -2.17 -9.62
N SER A 338 -12.87 -1.42 -9.48
CA SER A 338 -12.84 0.05 -9.44
C SER A 338 -11.90 0.59 -8.37
N GLN A 339 -11.91 0.01 -7.18
CA GLN A 339 -11.04 0.42 -6.08
C GLN A 339 -9.57 0.13 -6.39
N THR A 340 -9.29 -1.01 -7.01
CA THR A 340 -7.92 -1.37 -7.45
C THR A 340 -7.40 -0.38 -8.50
N ILE A 341 -8.23 0.02 -9.47
CA ILE A 341 -7.83 1.05 -10.44
C ILE A 341 -7.49 2.36 -9.73
N GLU A 342 -8.34 2.82 -8.82
CA GLU A 342 -8.18 4.09 -8.12
C GLU A 342 -6.97 4.11 -7.16
N GLU A 343 -6.69 2.99 -6.48
CA GLU A 343 -5.68 2.95 -5.42
C GLU A 343 -4.30 2.49 -5.90
N VAL A 344 -4.26 1.65 -6.93
CA VAL A 344 -3.01 1.01 -7.39
C VAL A 344 -2.49 1.61 -8.69
N TYR A 345 -3.33 1.72 -9.71
CA TYR A 345 -2.89 2.11 -11.05
C TYR A 345 -2.95 3.62 -11.28
N GLU A 346 -4.07 4.25 -10.97
CA GLU A 346 -4.31 5.66 -11.25
C GLU A 346 -3.28 6.61 -10.62
N PRO A 347 -2.80 6.43 -9.37
CA PRO A 347 -1.85 7.36 -8.76
C PRO A 347 -0.57 7.52 -9.55
N TYR A 348 -0.03 6.42 -10.09
CA TYR A 348 1.17 6.48 -10.89
C TYR A 348 0.93 7.07 -12.28
N LEU A 349 -0.15 6.68 -12.94
CA LEU A 349 -0.52 7.23 -14.25
C LEU A 349 -0.77 8.75 -14.21
N LEU A 350 -1.35 9.25 -13.10
CA LEU A 350 -1.50 10.68 -12.84
C LEU A 350 -0.14 11.37 -12.64
N GLN A 351 0.76 10.73 -11.88
CA GLN A 351 2.10 11.26 -11.59
C GLN A 351 2.94 11.45 -12.85
N ILE A 352 2.96 10.45 -13.73
CA ILE A 352 3.72 10.53 -15.00
C ILE A 352 2.99 11.33 -16.06
N GLY A 353 1.80 11.84 -15.76
CA GLY A 353 1.02 12.67 -16.66
C GLY A 353 0.38 11.90 -17.82
N TYR A 354 0.17 10.57 -17.71
CA TYR A 354 -0.51 9.78 -18.75
C TYR A 354 -2.02 9.78 -18.57
N LEU A 355 -2.49 10.06 -17.35
CA LEU A 355 -3.91 10.18 -17.01
C LEU A 355 -4.19 11.56 -16.43
N GLN A 356 -5.39 12.07 -16.63
CA GLN A 356 -5.89 13.30 -15.99
C GLN A 356 -7.29 13.06 -15.43
N ARG A 357 -7.52 13.51 -14.18
CA ARG A 357 -8.86 13.52 -13.58
C ARG A 357 -9.62 14.78 -13.99
N THR A 358 -10.86 14.60 -14.39
CA THR A 358 -11.81 15.69 -14.66
C THR A 358 -13.11 15.44 -13.93
N PRO A 359 -13.99 16.44 -13.75
CA PRO A 359 -15.33 16.24 -13.17
C PRO A 359 -16.20 15.22 -13.92
N ARG A 360 -15.91 15.00 -15.22
CA ARG A 360 -16.64 14.05 -16.07
C ARG A 360 -16.02 12.64 -16.10
N GLY A 361 -14.85 12.47 -15.55
CA GLY A 361 -14.13 11.20 -15.58
C GLY A 361 -12.63 11.36 -15.86
N ARG A 362 -11.99 10.27 -16.25
CA ARG A 362 -10.55 10.15 -16.54
C ARG A 362 -10.30 10.36 -18.02
N ILE A 363 -9.20 11.03 -18.36
CA ILE A 363 -8.79 11.30 -19.74
C ILE A 363 -7.35 10.82 -19.91
N ALA A 364 -7.09 10.06 -20.97
CA ALA A 364 -5.75 9.72 -21.41
C ALA A 364 -5.12 10.94 -22.09
N THR A 365 -3.93 11.33 -21.65
CA THR A 365 -3.23 12.51 -22.16
C THR A 365 -2.53 12.24 -23.50
N PRO A 366 -2.17 13.25 -24.28
CA PRO A 366 -1.36 13.06 -25.49
C PRO A 366 -0.03 12.31 -25.25
N ALA A 367 0.51 12.38 -24.04
CA ALA A 367 1.71 11.63 -23.67
C ALA A 367 1.45 10.12 -23.63
N ALA A 368 0.30 9.70 -23.09
CA ALA A 368 -0.12 8.29 -23.07
C ALA A 368 -0.33 7.75 -24.52
N TRP A 369 -0.98 8.53 -25.39
CA TRP A 369 -1.18 8.16 -26.80
C TRP A 369 0.16 7.89 -27.48
N ARG A 370 1.12 8.82 -27.37
CA ARG A 370 2.46 8.67 -27.95
C ARG A 370 3.22 7.47 -27.41
N HIS A 371 3.14 7.25 -26.08
CA HIS A 371 3.84 6.14 -25.45
C HIS A 371 3.33 4.77 -25.94
N LEU A 372 2.02 4.65 -26.16
CA LEU A 372 1.40 3.42 -26.67
C LEU A 372 1.43 3.30 -28.20
N GLY A 373 1.99 4.29 -28.90
CA GLY A 373 2.10 4.29 -30.36
C GLY A 373 0.80 4.61 -31.11
N TYR A 374 -0.18 5.20 -30.43
CA TYR A 374 -1.41 5.65 -31.08
C TYR A 374 -1.28 7.06 -31.67
N GLU A 375 -1.97 7.30 -32.78
CA GLU A 375 -2.11 8.64 -33.34
C GLU A 375 -3.04 9.49 -32.46
N ILE A 376 -2.62 10.71 -32.16
CA ILE A 376 -3.42 11.65 -31.38
C ILE A 376 -4.51 12.21 -32.31
N PRO A 377 -5.82 12.00 -32.00
CA PRO A 377 -6.87 12.57 -32.81
C PRO A 377 -6.75 14.09 -32.80
N GLU A 378 -6.82 14.70 -34.00
CA GLU A 378 -6.96 16.14 -34.10
C GLU A 378 -8.23 16.55 -33.32
N ARG A 379 -8.08 17.26 -32.23
CA ARG A 379 -9.24 17.81 -31.52
C ARG A 379 -9.96 18.72 -32.50
N PRO A 380 -11.29 18.55 -32.72
CA PRO A 380 -12.02 19.59 -33.41
C PRO A 380 -11.79 20.87 -32.63
N THR A 381 -11.14 21.82 -33.24
CA THR A 381 -11.01 23.19 -32.75
C THR A 381 -12.42 23.62 -32.43
N LEU A 382 -12.76 23.80 -31.15
CA LEU A 382 -13.96 24.50 -30.77
C LEU A 382 -13.78 25.91 -31.36
N VAL A 383 -14.38 26.11 -32.53
CA VAL A 383 -14.52 27.44 -33.13
C VAL A 383 -15.25 28.25 -32.06
N PRO A 384 -14.68 29.34 -31.54
CA PRO A 384 -15.41 30.23 -30.69
C PRO A 384 -16.60 30.71 -31.54
N THR A 385 -17.81 30.42 -31.14
CA THR A 385 -19.00 31.08 -31.66
C THR A 385 -18.97 32.53 -31.18
N SER A 386 -18.11 33.32 -31.81
CA SER A 386 -18.28 34.74 -31.93
C SER A 386 -19.19 34.92 -33.13
N ASP A 387 -20.42 35.23 -32.89
CA ASP A 387 -21.33 36.12 -33.64
C ASP A 387 -22.77 35.73 -33.28
N ARG A 388 -23.20 36.15 -32.13
CA ARG A 388 -24.56 36.65 -32.01
C ARG A 388 -24.42 38.16 -32.08
N SER A 389 -24.50 38.68 -33.30
CA SER A 389 -24.75 40.07 -33.58
C SER A 389 -26.04 40.51 -32.86
N ASP A 390 -25.88 41.48 -31.95
CA ASP A 390 -26.93 42.37 -31.50
C ASP A 390 -27.63 42.99 -32.71
N THR A 391 -28.82 42.52 -33.04
CA THR A 391 -29.82 43.26 -33.79
C THR A 391 -31.17 42.76 -33.25
N ASP A 392 -31.65 43.48 -32.25
CA ASP A 392 -33.06 43.82 -32.05
C ASP A 392 -33.19 44.65 -30.76
N ASN A 393 -32.87 45.91 -30.94
CA ASN A 393 -33.26 46.92 -30.01
C ASN A 393 -34.09 47.91 -30.84
N ASP A 394 -35.39 47.63 -31.01
CA ASP A 394 -36.39 48.65 -31.29
C ASP A 394 -37.78 48.18 -30.89
N GLN A 395 -38.47 49.09 -30.24
CA GLN A 395 -39.89 49.09 -29.87
C GLN A 395 -40.26 48.38 -28.53
N LEU A 396 -40.40 49.19 -27.47
CA LEU A 396 -41.72 49.66 -27.05
C LEU A 396 -41.59 50.60 -25.85
N SER A 397 -41.51 51.92 -26.14
CA SER A 397 -42.09 52.91 -25.25
C SER A 397 -43.60 52.86 -25.49
N LEU A 398 -44.37 52.77 -24.41
CA LEU A 398 -45.69 53.35 -24.19
C LEU A 398 -46.52 52.54 -23.19
N MET A 399 -46.76 53.19 -22.11
CA MET A 399 -47.75 53.13 -21.04
C MET A 399 -47.28 52.73 -19.69
#